data_dc33e49d703c2e7ce587c6a54a283b3e
#
_entry.id   dc33e49d703c2e7ce587c6a54a283b3e
#
_cell.length_a   1.000
_cell.length_b   1.000
_cell.length_c   1.000
_cell.angle_alpha   90.00
_cell.angle_beta   90.00
_cell.angle_gamma   90.00
#
_symmetry.space_group_name_H-M   'P 1'
#
loop_
_entity.id
_entity.type
_entity.pdbx_description
1 polymer ?
#
loop_
_entity_poly.entity_id
_entity_poly.type
_entity_poly.pdbx_seq_one_letter_code
_entity_poly.pdbx_strand_id
1 'polypeptide(L)'
;MRQLFVLDPLGQINPAKDSSAALMQAAHRAGDEVWACTPSDLIARGDEPLAIALPVTPEPWITVGVAERQALAGFDVIWMRKDPPVDEAYLYATHLLEVAERAGVLVLNRPSALRSWNEKRGALRFSRWMAPTLVAGRVSELLLFAQEQQEIVLKPLGGRAGL
;
A
#
# COMPACT_ATOMS: atom_id res chain seq x y z
N MET A 1 15.28 15.22 -2.53
CA MET A 1 13.95 15.14 -1.88
C MET A 1 14.03 14.21 -0.68
N ARG A 2 13.11 14.33 0.27
CA ARG A 2 12.94 13.37 1.36
C ARG A 2 11.73 12.48 1.09
N GLN A 3 11.94 11.20 0.93
CA GLN A 3 10.89 10.24 0.57
C GLN A 3 10.68 9.21 1.68
N LEU A 4 9.44 9.02 2.11
CA LEU A 4 9.06 7.98 3.08
C LEU A 4 8.30 6.86 2.37
N PHE A 5 8.70 5.62 2.63
CA PHE A 5 8.02 4.42 2.16
C PHE A 5 7.32 3.72 3.32
N VAL A 6 6.00 3.67 3.27
CA VAL A 6 5.15 2.91 4.19
C VAL A 6 4.90 1.54 3.57
N LEU A 7 5.51 0.48 4.13
CA LEU A 7 5.57 -0.83 3.50
C LEU A 7 5.60 -1.98 4.53
N ASP A 8 5.68 -3.20 4.08
CA ASP A 8 5.94 -4.36 4.93
C ASP A 8 7.33 -4.28 5.56
N PRO A 9 7.60 -5.00 6.66
CA PRO A 9 8.94 -5.01 7.27
C PRO A 9 10.03 -5.28 6.23
N LEU A 10 11.08 -4.46 6.21
CA LEU A 10 12.15 -4.49 5.21
C LEU A 10 12.79 -5.87 5.03
N GLY A 11 12.86 -6.67 6.09
CA GLY A 11 13.36 -8.04 6.05
C GLY A 11 12.48 -9.03 5.28
N GLN A 12 11.25 -8.65 4.95
CA GLN A 12 10.31 -9.49 4.16
C GLN A 12 10.32 -9.12 2.67
N ILE A 13 10.99 -8.04 2.30
CA ILE A 13 11.04 -7.55 0.92
C ILE A 13 12.10 -8.35 0.14
N ASN A 14 11.70 -8.88 -1.01
CA ASN A 14 12.64 -9.47 -1.96
C ASN A 14 13.14 -8.40 -2.95
N PRO A 15 14.37 -7.90 -2.82
CA PRO A 15 14.85 -6.77 -3.62
C PRO A 15 14.93 -7.06 -5.11
N ALA A 16 15.00 -8.33 -5.51
CA ALA A 16 15.05 -8.72 -6.92
C ALA A 16 13.68 -8.72 -7.61
N LYS A 17 12.58 -8.69 -6.84
CA LYS A 17 11.22 -8.83 -7.38
C LYS A 17 10.27 -7.72 -6.94
N ASP A 18 10.58 -7.02 -5.86
CA ASP A 18 9.69 -6.04 -5.27
C ASP A 18 9.87 -4.66 -5.93
N SER A 19 8.78 -4.11 -6.45
CA SER A 19 8.79 -2.79 -7.05
C SER A 19 9.07 -1.67 -6.05
N SER A 20 8.80 -1.87 -4.75
CA SER A 20 9.14 -0.89 -3.71
C SER A 20 10.64 -0.81 -3.53
N ALA A 21 11.35 -1.94 -3.56
CA ALA A 21 12.81 -1.96 -3.54
C ALA A 21 13.40 -1.19 -4.74
N ALA A 22 12.88 -1.43 -5.94
CA ALA A 22 13.32 -0.71 -7.14
C ALA A 22 13.07 0.80 -7.06
N LEU A 23 11.94 1.22 -6.49
CA LEU A 23 11.63 2.64 -6.26
C LEU A 23 12.58 3.29 -5.24
N MET A 24 12.85 2.61 -4.12
CA MET A 24 13.77 3.10 -3.09
C MET A 24 15.19 3.24 -3.65
N GLN A 25 15.66 2.26 -4.42
CA GLN A 25 16.96 2.31 -5.09
C GLN A 25 17.03 3.43 -6.12
N ALA A 26 15.97 3.64 -6.90
CA ALA A 26 15.91 4.74 -7.87
C ALA A 26 15.95 6.11 -7.18
N ALA A 27 15.21 6.30 -6.09
CA ALA A 27 15.24 7.52 -5.28
C ALA A 27 16.64 7.77 -4.73
N HIS A 28 17.29 6.75 -4.17
CA HIS A 28 18.64 6.85 -3.64
C HIS A 28 19.68 7.25 -4.72
N ARG A 29 19.61 6.61 -5.90
CA ARG A 29 20.49 6.97 -7.03
C ARG A 29 20.26 8.39 -7.56
N ALA A 30 19.04 8.92 -7.37
CA ALA A 30 18.73 10.32 -7.69
C ALA A 30 19.25 11.32 -6.63
N GLY A 31 19.89 10.84 -5.54
CA GLY A 31 20.40 11.66 -4.46
C GLY A 31 19.33 12.04 -3.42
N ASP A 32 18.21 11.34 -3.39
CA ASP A 32 17.14 11.59 -2.42
C ASP A 32 17.42 10.87 -1.09
N GLU A 33 16.95 11.44 0.01
CA GLU A 33 16.91 10.78 1.31
C GLU A 33 15.74 9.78 1.30
N VAL A 34 16.05 8.51 1.57
CA VAL A 34 15.07 7.43 1.63
C VAL A 34 14.82 7.03 3.08
N TRP A 35 13.56 6.99 3.46
CA TRP A 35 13.10 6.57 4.77
C TRP A 35 12.04 5.48 4.63
N ALA A 36 11.93 4.62 5.63
CA ALA A 36 10.94 3.55 5.66
C ALA A 36 10.28 3.43 7.03
N CYS A 37 9.02 3.05 7.03
CA CYS A 37 8.27 2.64 8.22
C CYS A 37 7.21 1.60 7.84
N THR A 38 6.64 0.94 8.84
CA THR A 38 5.45 0.09 8.66
C THR A 38 4.18 0.87 8.94
N PRO A 39 2.99 0.37 8.54
CA PRO A 39 1.72 0.99 8.92
C PRO A 39 1.53 1.21 10.43
N SER A 40 2.07 0.33 11.26
CA SER A 40 1.98 0.44 12.72
C SER A 40 2.83 1.56 13.32
N ASP A 41 3.76 2.11 12.56
CA ASP A 41 4.62 3.20 12.98
C ASP A 41 4.02 4.58 12.73
N LEU A 42 2.88 4.65 12.01
CA LEU A 42 2.18 5.90 11.74
C LEU A 42 1.43 6.38 12.98
N ILE A 43 1.47 7.68 13.21
CA ILE A 43 0.91 8.33 14.41
C ILE A 43 0.16 9.59 13.98
N ALA A 44 -1.00 9.84 14.57
CA ALA A 44 -1.63 11.16 14.55
C ALA A 44 -1.73 11.69 15.99
N ARG A 45 -1.18 12.86 16.23
CA ARG A 45 -1.32 13.58 17.51
C ARG A 45 -2.13 14.84 17.25
N GLY A 46 -3.44 14.74 17.41
CA GLY A 46 -4.37 15.76 16.92
C GLY A 46 -4.30 15.81 15.38
N ASP A 47 -3.95 16.95 14.84
CA ASP A 47 -3.73 17.22 13.41
C ASP A 47 -2.26 17.10 12.97
N GLU A 48 -1.36 16.75 13.88
CA GLU A 48 0.05 16.54 13.60
C GLU A 48 0.31 15.09 13.14
N PRO A 49 0.61 14.83 11.86
CA PRO A 49 0.92 13.51 11.37
C PRO A 49 2.41 13.20 11.60
N LEU A 50 2.69 12.07 12.25
CA LEU A 50 4.04 11.63 12.64
C LEU A 50 4.26 10.17 12.21
N ALA A 51 5.51 9.75 12.17
CA ALA A 51 5.89 8.33 12.10
C ALA A 51 7.16 8.04 12.90
N ILE A 52 7.32 6.81 13.35
CA ILE A 52 8.62 6.27 13.73
C ILE A 52 9.24 5.69 12.46
N ALA A 53 10.25 6.33 11.91
CA ALA A 53 10.82 5.97 10.61
C ALA A 53 12.32 5.70 10.70
N LEU A 54 12.80 4.85 9.81
CA LEU A 54 14.20 4.46 9.68
C LEU A 54 14.78 5.15 8.44
N PRO A 55 15.91 5.86 8.53
CA PRO A 55 16.67 6.24 7.34
C PRO A 55 17.26 4.98 6.70
N VAL A 56 17.21 4.92 5.37
CA VAL A 56 17.53 3.71 4.60
C VAL A 56 18.54 4.01 3.51
N THR A 57 19.57 3.15 3.41
CA THR A 57 20.45 3.07 2.24
C THR A 57 20.13 1.76 1.51
N PRO A 58 19.42 1.81 0.38
CA PRO A 58 18.91 0.60 -0.29
C PRO A 58 19.92 -0.05 -1.24
N GLU A 59 21.18 0.41 -1.28
CA GLU A 59 22.26 -0.15 -2.12
C GLU A 59 23.58 -0.27 -1.33
N PRO A 60 24.19 -1.50 -1.23
CA PRO A 60 23.55 -2.79 -1.52
C PRO A 60 22.39 -3.02 -0.55
N TRP A 61 21.45 -3.83 -0.93
CA TRP A 61 20.25 -4.07 -0.12
C TRP A 61 20.57 -4.74 1.20
N ILE A 62 20.25 -4.21 2.34
CA ILE A 62 19.76 -2.88 2.69
C ILE A 62 20.43 -2.48 4.00
N THR A 63 20.87 -1.25 4.14
CA THR A 63 21.36 -0.72 5.43
C THR A 63 20.32 0.24 6.01
N VAL A 64 20.00 0.07 7.29
CA VAL A 64 19.07 0.92 8.02
C VAL A 64 19.77 1.64 9.16
N GLY A 65 19.39 2.89 9.38
CA GLY A 65 19.83 3.67 10.54
C GLY A 65 18.94 3.45 11.77
N VAL A 66 19.09 4.34 12.73
CA VAL A 66 18.30 4.30 13.96
C VAL A 66 16.89 4.84 13.69
N ALA A 67 15.87 4.18 14.27
CA ALA A 67 14.50 4.62 14.17
C ALA A 67 14.32 5.97 14.90
N GLU A 68 13.68 6.91 14.23
CA GLU A 68 13.46 8.25 14.74
C GLU A 68 12.01 8.67 14.56
N ARG A 69 11.51 9.49 15.48
CA ARG A 69 10.21 10.13 15.31
C ARG A 69 10.35 11.28 14.32
N GLN A 70 9.63 11.19 13.22
CA GLN A 70 9.62 12.17 12.14
C GLN A 70 8.25 12.78 11.96
N ALA A 71 8.19 14.11 11.75
CA ALA A 71 6.98 14.77 11.28
C ALA A 71 6.76 14.43 9.80
N LEU A 72 5.60 13.90 9.45
CA LEU A 72 5.30 13.53 8.06
C LEU A 72 5.31 14.76 7.13
N ALA A 73 4.96 15.94 7.65
CA ALA A 73 5.06 17.20 6.92
C ALA A 73 6.50 17.57 6.49
N GLY A 74 7.51 16.90 7.03
CA GLY A 74 8.92 17.08 6.63
C GLY A 74 9.34 16.25 5.42
N PHE A 75 8.45 15.44 4.86
CA PHE A 75 8.69 14.65 3.66
C PHE A 75 8.09 15.33 2.42
N ASP A 76 8.78 15.23 1.30
CA ASP A 76 8.27 15.72 0.01
C ASP A 76 7.25 14.73 -0.57
N VAL A 77 7.51 13.42 -0.40
CA VAL A 77 6.63 12.35 -0.90
C VAL A 77 6.55 11.23 0.13
N ILE A 78 5.35 10.71 0.31
CA ILE A 78 5.07 9.49 1.07
C ILE A 78 4.46 8.45 0.14
N TRP A 79 5.10 7.28 0.07
CA TRP A 79 4.65 6.14 -0.73
C TRP A 79 3.92 5.13 0.13
N MET A 80 2.62 4.93 -0.09
CA MET A 80 1.88 3.83 0.54
C MET A 80 2.09 2.56 -0.29
N ARG A 81 3.05 1.75 0.13
CA ARG A 81 3.51 0.54 -0.57
C ARG A 81 3.29 -0.74 0.23
N LYS A 82 2.50 -0.68 1.30
CA LYS A 82 2.07 -1.87 2.03
C LYS A 82 1.28 -2.81 1.11
N ASP A 83 1.75 -4.04 1.03
CA ASP A 83 1.05 -5.10 0.29
C ASP A 83 -0.29 -5.49 0.96
N PRO A 84 -1.25 -6.03 0.23
CA PRO A 84 -2.43 -6.65 0.84
C PRO A 84 -2.06 -7.68 1.92
N PRO A 85 -2.95 -7.98 2.88
CA PRO A 85 -4.39 -7.76 2.81
C PRO A 85 -4.80 -6.31 3.08
N VAL A 86 -5.91 -5.89 2.46
CA VAL A 86 -6.59 -4.63 2.78
C VAL A 86 -7.49 -4.90 3.99
N ASP A 87 -6.87 -4.99 5.12
CA ASP A 87 -7.48 -5.22 6.43
C ASP A 87 -7.71 -3.90 7.18
N GLU A 88 -8.14 -4.00 8.41
CA GLU A 88 -8.41 -2.85 9.26
C GLU A 88 -7.15 -2.00 9.50
N ALA A 89 -6.00 -2.64 9.74
CA ALA A 89 -4.73 -1.95 9.93
C ALA A 89 -4.30 -1.17 8.66
N TYR A 90 -4.48 -1.76 7.48
CA TYR A 90 -4.27 -1.07 6.22
C TYR A 90 -5.19 0.16 6.07
N LEU A 91 -6.48 0.01 6.41
CA LEU A 91 -7.44 1.12 6.34
C LEU A 91 -7.08 2.25 7.31
N TYR A 92 -6.70 1.94 8.55
CA TYR A 92 -6.24 2.94 9.51
C TYR A 92 -4.98 3.66 9.01
N ALA A 93 -4.02 2.95 8.43
CA ALA A 93 -2.85 3.58 7.83
C ALA A 93 -3.24 4.60 6.75
N THR A 94 -4.21 4.27 5.88
CA THR A 94 -4.69 5.24 4.89
C THR A 94 -5.36 6.47 5.52
N HIS A 95 -6.07 6.33 6.65
CA HIS A 95 -6.65 7.46 7.37
C HIS A 95 -5.58 8.34 8.00
N LEU A 96 -4.53 7.76 8.59
CA LEU A 96 -3.40 8.51 9.14
C LEU A 96 -2.61 9.26 8.04
N LEU A 97 -2.40 8.62 6.90
CA LEU A 97 -1.76 9.26 5.74
C LEU A 97 -2.60 10.39 5.13
N GLU A 98 -3.93 10.32 5.25
CA GLU A 98 -4.81 11.42 4.83
C GLU A 98 -4.62 12.68 5.71
N VAL A 99 -4.19 12.53 6.96
CA VAL A 99 -3.79 13.68 7.79
C VAL A 99 -2.55 14.35 7.19
N ALA A 100 -1.56 13.57 6.75
CA ALA A 100 -0.37 14.11 6.07
C ALA A 100 -0.72 14.76 4.72
N GLU A 101 -1.64 14.17 3.94
CA GLU A 101 -2.13 14.76 2.69
C GLU A 101 -2.79 16.13 2.94
N ARG A 102 -3.62 16.26 3.99
CA ARG A 102 -4.22 17.54 4.39
C ARG A 102 -3.19 18.57 4.86
N ALA A 103 -2.06 18.13 5.40
CA ALA A 103 -0.94 18.99 5.76
C ALA A 103 -0.07 19.40 4.54
N GLY A 104 -0.44 18.99 3.33
CA GLY A 104 0.19 19.39 2.07
C GLY A 104 1.25 18.42 1.53
N VAL A 105 1.43 17.26 2.15
CA VAL A 105 2.40 16.25 1.67
C VAL A 105 1.82 15.48 0.49
N LEU A 106 2.63 15.22 -0.53
CA LEU A 106 2.25 14.35 -1.63
C LEU A 106 2.23 12.88 -1.16
N VAL A 107 1.05 12.29 -1.06
CA VAL A 107 0.89 10.87 -0.71
C VAL A 107 0.51 10.06 -1.94
N LEU A 108 1.32 9.06 -2.30
CA LEU A 108 1.16 8.16 -3.43
C LEU A 108 1.00 6.69 -2.94
N ASN A 109 -0.06 5.99 -3.34
CA ASN A 109 -1.24 6.52 -4.02
C ASN A 109 -2.12 7.27 -3.02
N ARG A 110 -2.97 8.18 -3.53
CA ARG A 110 -3.87 8.99 -2.68
C ARG A 110 -4.67 8.10 -1.72
N PRO A 111 -4.66 8.37 -0.40
CA PRO A 111 -5.30 7.51 0.60
C PRO A 111 -6.78 7.23 0.33
N SER A 112 -7.55 8.24 -0.07
CA SER A 112 -8.95 8.09 -0.44
C SER A 112 -9.15 7.18 -1.66
N ALA A 113 -8.23 7.23 -2.63
CA ALA A 113 -8.27 6.35 -3.79
C ALA A 113 -7.98 4.89 -3.40
N LEU A 114 -7.02 4.64 -2.52
CA LEU A 114 -6.72 3.29 -2.01
C LEU A 114 -7.95 2.64 -1.36
N ARG A 115 -8.73 3.41 -0.59
CA ARG A 115 -9.98 2.93 0.00
C ARG A 115 -11.11 2.71 -1.02
N SER A 116 -11.21 3.58 -2.03
CA SER A 116 -12.30 3.56 -3.01
C SER A 116 -12.07 2.58 -4.15
N TRP A 117 -10.82 2.30 -4.51
CA TRP A 117 -10.41 1.50 -5.65
C TRP A 117 -9.76 0.18 -5.21
N ASN A 118 -10.52 -0.65 -4.45
CA ASN A 118 -10.08 -2.01 -4.19
C ASN A 118 -9.79 -2.72 -5.53
N GLU A 119 -8.65 -3.40 -5.63
CA GLU A 119 -8.15 -4.00 -6.87
C GLU A 119 -9.13 -4.96 -7.57
N LYS A 120 -9.95 -5.68 -6.79
CA LYS A 120 -10.92 -6.64 -7.31
C LYS A 120 -12.27 -6.00 -7.59
N ARG A 121 -12.72 -5.11 -6.73
CA ARG A 121 -14.05 -4.50 -6.82
C ARG A 121 -14.06 -3.24 -7.69
N GLY A 122 -12.96 -2.50 -7.73
CA GLY A 122 -12.83 -1.30 -8.56
C GLY A 122 -13.01 -1.58 -10.05
N ALA A 123 -12.58 -2.75 -10.50
CA ALA A 123 -12.72 -3.20 -11.88
C ALA A 123 -14.17 -3.31 -12.35
N LEU A 124 -15.14 -3.57 -11.46
CA LEU A 124 -16.56 -3.66 -11.80
C LEU A 124 -17.13 -2.38 -12.43
N ARG A 125 -16.47 -1.23 -12.23
CA ARG A 125 -16.82 0.03 -12.93
C ARG A 125 -16.60 -0.05 -14.44
N PHE A 126 -15.85 -1.04 -14.89
CA PHE A 126 -15.50 -1.30 -16.29
C PHE A 126 -16.09 -2.63 -16.77
N SER A 127 -17.21 -3.08 -16.17
CA SER A 127 -17.82 -4.39 -16.42
C SER A 127 -18.04 -4.71 -17.90
N ARG A 128 -18.35 -3.68 -18.72
CA ARG A 128 -18.50 -3.84 -20.18
C ARG A 128 -17.24 -4.34 -20.90
N TRP A 129 -16.08 -4.26 -20.26
CA TRP A 129 -14.78 -4.66 -20.80
C TRP A 129 -14.22 -5.90 -20.11
N MET A 130 -14.99 -6.50 -19.21
CA MET A 130 -14.58 -7.65 -18.43
C MET A 130 -15.31 -8.91 -18.89
N ALA A 131 -14.71 -10.07 -18.65
CA ALA A 131 -15.45 -11.33 -18.66
C ALA A 131 -16.59 -11.29 -17.62
N PRO A 132 -17.62 -12.13 -17.75
CA PRO A 132 -18.66 -12.23 -16.74
C PRO A 132 -18.06 -12.37 -15.35
N THR A 133 -18.46 -11.50 -14.44
CA THR A 133 -17.86 -11.39 -13.11
C THR A 133 -18.94 -11.23 -12.05
N LEU A 134 -18.86 -12.04 -10.99
CA LEU A 134 -19.73 -11.97 -9.83
C LEU A 134 -18.90 -11.65 -8.59
N VAL A 135 -19.38 -10.73 -7.76
CA VAL A 135 -18.89 -10.51 -6.40
C VAL A 135 -20.05 -10.77 -5.43
N ALA A 136 -19.95 -11.80 -4.62
CA ALA A 136 -20.99 -12.19 -3.69
C ALA A 136 -20.42 -12.70 -2.36
N GLY A 137 -21.15 -12.49 -1.27
CA GLY A 137 -20.86 -13.08 0.03
C GLY A 137 -21.59 -14.40 0.30
N ARG A 138 -22.58 -14.76 -0.53
CA ARG A 138 -23.33 -16.01 -0.38
C ARG A 138 -22.76 -17.08 -1.29
N VAL A 139 -22.46 -18.24 -0.72
CA VAL A 139 -21.92 -19.39 -1.46
C VAL A 139 -22.88 -19.89 -2.52
N SER A 140 -24.22 -19.85 -2.25
CA SER A 140 -25.24 -20.24 -3.23
C SER A 140 -25.13 -19.46 -4.53
N GLU A 141 -24.91 -18.15 -4.46
CA GLU A 141 -24.76 -17.28 -5.64
C GLU A 141 -23.49 -17.62 -6.43
N LEU A 142 -22.40 -17.91 -5.72
CA LEU A 142 -21.14 -18.33 -6.34
C LEU A 142 -21.29 -19.67 -7.08
N LEU A 143 -22.02 -20.62 -6.49
CA LEU A 143 -22.28 -21.93 -7.10
C LEU A 143 -23.18 -21.81 -8.34
N LEU A 144 -24.23 -20.99 -8.30
CA LEU A 144 -25.08 -20.73 -9.46
C LEU A 144 -24.27 -20.11 -10.59
N PHE A 145 -23.47 -19.10 -10.30
CA PHE A 145 -22.60 -18.47 -11.29
C PHE A 145 -21.58 -19.46 -11.89
N ALA A 146 -21.00 -20.35 -11.07
CA ALA A 146 -20.09 -21.38 -11.55
C ALA A 146 -20.77 -22.36 -12.49
N GLN A 147 -22.03 -22.74 -12.22
CA GLN A 147 -22.82 -23.60 -13.11
C GLN A 147 -23.14 -22.92 -14.45
N GLU A 148 -23.45 -21.61 -14.43
CA GLU A 148 -23.73 -20.83 -15.63
C GLU A 148 -22.51 -20.64 -16.52
N GLN A 149 -21.34 -20.39 -15.94
CA GLN A 149 -20.12 -20.06 -16.68
C GLN A 149 -19.25 -21.28 -17.01
N GLN A 150 -19.51 -22.45 -16.41
CA GLN A 150 -18.77 -23.72 -16.55
C GLN A 150 -17.35 -23.66 -16.00
N GLU A 151 -16.53 -22.68 -16.43
CA GLU A 151 -15.19 -22.44 -15.94
C GLU A 151 -15.08 -21.07 -15.29
N ILE A 152 -14.61 -21.00 -14.05
CA ILE A 152 -14.46 -19.76 -13.30
C ILE A 152 -13.11 -19.68 -12.59
N VAL A 153 -12.69 -18.45 -12.30
CA VAL A 153 -11.58 -18.17 -11.38
C VAL A 153 -12.17 -17.57 -10.10
N LEU A 154 -12.04 -18.29 -8.99
CA LEU A 154 -12.47 -17.80 -7.69
C LEU A 154 -11.32 -17.07 -7.00
N LYS A 155 -11.57 -15.83 -6.52
CA LYS A 155 -10.58 -15.01 -5.82
C LYS A 155 -11.17 -14.47 -4.52
N PRO A 156 -10.54 -14.67 -3.34
CA PRO A 156 -10.99 -14.03 -2.11
C PRO A 156 -10.80 -12.51 -2.21
N LEU A 157 -11.78 -11.73 -1.70
CA LEU A 157 -11.72 -10.26 -1.78
C LEU A 157 -10.54 -9.65 -1.03
N GLY A 158 -10.17 -10.23 0.10
CA GLY A 158 -9.06 -9.76 0.94
C GLY A 158 -7.72 -10.46 0.70
N GLY A 159 -7.70 -11.51 -0.12
CA GLY A 159 -6.48 -12.30 -0.38
C GLY A 159 -5.59 -11.72 -1.47
N ARG A 160 -4.32 -12.12 -1.47
CA ARG A 160 -3.35 -11.84 -2.54
C ARG A 160 -2.91 -13.13 -3.22
N ALA A 161 -2.36 -13.03 -4.43
CA ALA A 161 -1.67 -14.10 -5.17
C ALA A 161 -2.47 -15.40 -5.36
N GLY A 162 -3.81 -15.33 -5.36
CA GLY A 162 -4.65 -16.50 -5.66
C GLY A 162 -4.71 -17.56 -4.56
N LEU A 163 -4.39 -17.22 -3.32
CA LEU A 163 -4.59 -18.05 -2.13
C LEU A 163 -5.98 -17.84 -1.57
#